data_02b338c758058e26d4441a21941222a3
#
_entry.id   02b338c758058e26d4441a21941222a3
#
_cell.length_a   1.000
_cell.length_b   1.000
_cell.length_c   1.000
_cell.angle_alpha   90.00
_cell.angle_beta   90.00
_cell.angle_gamma   90.00
#
_symmetry.space_group_name_H-M   'P 1'
#
loop_
_entity.id
_entity.type
_entity.pdbx_description
1 polymer ?
#
loop_
_entity_poly.entity_id
_entity_poly.type
_entity_poly.pdbx_seq_one_letter_code
_entity_poly.pdbx_strand_id
1 'polypeptide(L)'
;TLVLINGRRVVSGVPGSTAVDFNTIPAEFVERIEVLTGGASAIYGSDAVAGVVNVVLKRKIDGLVMDVQTGQSSAGDNKQNKASISWGTTSADGRSSLMANFTLSDQGAVYSRDRAASAIDQASVGAYVTGEPADLFTAQKPFYSSYAPQGRFFINPGVSSASRTFDQNGNLISFSTNGPAGDGVGATGFNRSEYRTIAIPTKRMLFSSKGEHAINDSHSVFFEGTFASSRTSTKLEPFPADIGTEAFPSTSYIPAEFRLANGSVVRNPIIPLSLYNLLNDVDGDGLKEYSATRRLAEVGNRFNKADRDTFRFATGFRGELTKGWDYDSYVSYGSNKESQVGGGQYNTMNMRNALMAVPDVNDVNGNGNRTEAICLDADARAKGCVPVNIFGYNSISPEALKYIIAPSSLNTFTSQTLVGGVVTGSPVRLPAGNLGVALGAEYRREGSSSEFDALTQSGLNAGNAIPPTKGSFTVKEVFGEARIPLLKDLPMVKSLSSLLAVRSGEYSTTGNAVSWNAGIEWAFNNDVKFRGTKSLATRAPNISELYSPPSQTFPTGLIDPCKGVTAASVGARDDRCRAATGVSANIAANGGVFAQTQSDIQGVSG
;
A
#
# COMPACT_ATOMS: atom_id res chain seq x y z
N THR A 1 11.72 -6.03 -11.00
CA THR A 1 13.09 -6.52 -10.63
C THR A 1 12.95 -7.69 -9.67
N LEU A 2 13.52 -8.82 -10.01
CA LEU A 2 13.55 -10.02 -9.18
C LEU A 2 14.68 -9.93 -8.14
N VAL A 3 14.39 -10.36 -6.89
CA VAL A 3 15.40 -10.45 -5.81
C VAL A 3 15.66 -11.91 -5.47
N LEU A 4 16.96 -12.25 -5.36
CA LEU A 4 17.43 -13.58 -5.02
C LEU A 4 18.38 -13.54 -3.82
N ILE A 5 18.44 -14.61 -3.06
CA ILE A 5 19.48 -14.91 -2.08
C ILE A 5 20.19 -16.19 -2.51
N ASN A 6 21.51 -16.10 -2.77
CA ASN A 6 22.30 -17.20 -3.29
C ASN A 6 21.67 -17.89 -4.51
N GLY A 7 21.12 -17.09 -5.45
CA GLY A 7 20.47 -17.57 -6.67
C GLY A 7 19.05 -18.11 -6.49
N ARG A 8 18.49 -18.12 -5.27
CA ARG A 8 17.15 -18.65 -4.96
C ARG A 8 16.17 -17.51 -4.69
N ARG A 9 14.92 -17.64 -5.18
CA ARG A 9 13.85 -16.67 -4.94
C ARG A 9 13.55 -16.51 -3.46
N VAL A 10 13.05 -15.35 -3.09
CA VAL A 10 12.67 -14.98 -1.72
C VAL A 10 11.17 -14.67 -1.71
N VAL A 11 10.49 -15.07 -0.63
CA VAL A 11 9.07 -14.76 -0.43
C VAL A 11 8.83 -13.24 -0.44
N SER A 12 7.72 -12.83 -1.06
CA SER A 12 7.31 -11.43 -1.07
C SER A 12 7.04 -10.90 0.35
N GLY A 13 7.49 -9.70 0.62
CA GLY A 13 7.22 -8.97 1.86
C GLY A 13 5.83 -8.34 1.93
N VAL A 14 5.07 -8.33 0.81
CA VAL A 14 3.74 -7.68 0.71
C VAL A 14 2.82 -8.53 -0.15
N PRO A 15 1.55 -8.75 0.25
CA PRO A 15 0.56 -9.38 -0.60
C PRO A 15 0.40 -8.61 -1.93
N GLY A 16 0.14 -9.34 -3.00
CA GLY A 16 -0.10 -8.74 -4.30
C GLY A 16 1.10 -8.10 -4.98
N SER A 17 2.31 -8.34 -4.48
CA SER A 17 3.56 -7.82 -5.03
C SER A 17 4.62 -8.92 -5.06
N THR A 18 5.68 -8.70 -5.85
CA THR A 18 6.90 -9.51 -5.84
C THR A 18 8.04 -8.82 -5.09
N ALA A 19 7.74 -7.73 -4.40
CA ALA A 19 8.72 -6.95 -3.65
C ALA A 19 9.22 -7.70 -2.42
N VAL A 20 10.54 -7.79 -2.28
CA VAL A 20 11.23 -8.40 -1.13
C VAL A 20 11.70 -7.31 -0.17
N ASP A 21 11.50 -7.52 1.12
CA ASP A 21 12.02 -6.61 2.14
C ASP A 21 13.51 -6.91 2.40
N PHE A 22 14.41 -6.08 1.89
CA PHE A 22 15.85 -6.20 2.10
C PHE A 22 16.27 -6.11 3.58
N ASN A 23 15.44 -5.52 4.44
CA ASN A 23 15.74 -5.44 5.86
C ASN A 23 15.62 -6.79 6.59
N THR A 24 15.16 -7.82 5.90
CA THR A 24 15.15 -9.20 6.41
C THR A 24 16.46 -9.95 6.13
N ILE A 25 17.42 -9.33 5.46
CA ILE A 25 18.72 -9.91 5.10
C ILE A 25 19.79 -9.29 6.01
N PRO A 26 20.54 -10.09 6.80
CA PRO A 26 21.59 -9.55 7.66
C PRO A 26 22.75 -9.01 6.82
N ALA A 27 23.05 -7.73 6.97
CA ALA A 27 24.14 -7.08 6.23
C ALA A 27 25.49 -7.74 6.51
N GLU A 28 25.69 -8.23 7.71
CA GLU A 28 26.88 -8.92 8.19
C GLU A 28 27.14 -10.23 7.44
N PHE A 29 26.07 -10.85 6.91
CA PHE A 29 26.16 -12.08 6.11
C PHE A 29 26.37 -11.81 4.62
N VAL A 30 26.19 -10.59 4.16
CA VAL A 30 26.35 -10.25 2.74
C VAL A 30 27.82 -10.25 2.38
N GLU A 31 28.19 -11.02 1.37
CA GLU A 31 29.52 -10.99 0.75
C GLU A 31 29.57 -9.94 -0.37
N ARG A 32 28.56 -9.99 -1.26
CA ARG A 32 28.42 -9.05 -2.39
C ARG A 32 26.99 -9.03 -2.91
N ILE A 33 26.67 -8.02 -3.66
CA ILE A 33 25.39 -7.89 -4.39
C ILE A 33 25.71 -7.89 -5.88
N GLU A 34 25.09 -8.80 -6.60
CA GLU A 34 25.19 -8.92 -8.06
C GLU A 34 23.93 -8.32 -8.69
N VAL A 35 24.11 -7.39 -9.63
CA VAL A 35 23.01 -6.75 -10.34
C VAL A 35 23.11 -7.09 -11.81
N LEU A 36 22.10 -7.77 -12.33
CA LEU A 36 21.93 -8.03 -13.74
C LEU A 36 20.84 -7.12 -14.29
N THR A 37 21.19 -6.29 -15.26
CA THR A 37 20.27 -5.36 -15.93
C THR A 37 19.74 -5.97 -17.23
N GLY A 38 18.47 -5.65 -17.57
CA GLY A 38 17.80 -6.15 -18.78
C GLY A 38 17.03 -7.46 -18.55
N GLY A 39 16.42 -7.96 -19.60
CA GLY A 39 15.56 -9.15 -19.55
C GLY A 39 16.33 -10.43 -19.24
N ALA A 40 16.08 -10.99 -18.06
CA ALA A 40 16.76 -12.17 -17.54
C ALA A 40 15.79 -13.33 -17.23
N SER A 41 14.56 -13.27 -17.73
CA SER A 41 13.54 -14.29 -17.45
C SER A 41 13.91 -15.68 -17.97
N ALA A 42 14.73 -15.77 -19.02
CA ALA A 42 15.23 -17.04 -19.51
C ALA A 42 16.12 -17.78 -18.51
N ILE A 43 16.81 -17.04 -17.62
CA ILE A 43 17.73 -17.60 -16.62
C ILE A 43 17.00 -17.76 -15.29
N TYR A 44 16.27 -16.73 -14.83
CA TYR A 44 15.74 -16.64 -13.48
C TYR A 44 14.20 -16.76 -13.39
N GLY A 45 13.52 -16.91 -14.53
CA GLY A 45 12.07 -17.05 -14.59
C GLY A 45 11.31 -15.73 -14.59
N SER A 46 9.98 -15.80 -14.40
CA SER A 46 9.09 -14.65 -14.33
C SER A 46 9.62 -13.58 -13.36
N ASP A 47 9.23 -12.32 -13.57
CA ASP A 47 9.61 -11.13 -12.79
C ASP A 47 11.02 -10.60 -13.03
N ALA A 48 11.89 -11.35 -13.70
CA ALA A 48 13.22 -10.89 -14.12
C ALA A 48 13.18 -10.08 -15.44
N VAL A 49 12.15 -9.24 -15.64
CA VAL A 49 11.94 -8.45 -16.87
C VAL A 49 12.88 -7.24 -16.92
N ALA A 50 12.94 -6.46 -15.85
CA ALA A 50 13.80 -5.28 -15.75
C ALA A 50 15.21 -5.60 -15.23
N GLY A 51 15.40 -6.78 -14.65
CA GLY A 51 16.69 -7.24 -14.11
C GLY A 51 16.54 -8.07 -12.84
N VAL A 52 17.69 -8.46 -12.29
CA VAL A 52 17.82 -9.30 -11.09
C VAL A 52 18.81 -8.68 -10.12
N VAL A 53 18.48 -8.71 -8.83
CA VAL A 53 19.40 -8.43 -7.73
C VAL A 53 19.63 -9.72 -6.96
N ASN A 54 20.84 -10.26 -7.02
CA ASN A 54 21.22 -11.47 -6.29
C ASN A 54 22.12 -11.09 -5.11
N VAL A 55 21.63 -11.33 -3.90
CA VAL A 55 22.41 -11.15 -2.67
C VAL A 55 23.17 -12.43 -2.39
N VAL A 56 24.49 -12.38 -2.52
CA VAL A 56 25.38 -13.51 -2.25
C VAL A 56 25.84 -13.44 -0.79
N LEU A 57 25.54 -14.48 -0.02
CA LEU A 57 25.92 -14.57 1.38
C LEU A 57 27.33 -15.15 1.55
N LYS A 58 28.06 -14.67 2.54
CA LYS A 58 29.37 -15.20 2.95
C LYS A 58 29.30 -16.71 3.13
N ARG A 59 30.38 -17.39 2.77
CA ARG A 59 30.46 -18.84 2.95
C ARG A 59 30.71 -19.22 4.39
N LYS A 60 31.56 -18.45 5.10
CA LYS A 60 31.91 -18.67 6.50
C LYS A 60 32.25 -17.35 7.19
N ILE A 61 32.11 -17.37 8.49
CA ILE A 61 32.66 -16.41 9.44
C ILE A 61 33.42 -17.25 10.44
N ASP A 62 34.62 -16.85 10.82
CA ASP A 62 35.42 -17.51 11.86
C ASP A 62 35.54 -16.56 13.05
N GLY A 63 35.13 -17.02 14.25
CA GLY A 63 35.18 -16.24 15.49
C GLY A 63 33.91 -15.44 15.77
N LEU A 64 34.05 -14.41 16.61
CA LEU A 64 32.99 -13.55 17.11
C LEU A 64 33.20 -12.12 16.60
N VAL A 65 32.16 -11.54 15.99
CA VAL A 65 32.14 -10.14 15.58
C VAL A 65 30.95 -9.47 16.25
N MET A 66 31.20 -8.34 16.90
CA MET A 66 30.18 -7.48 17.49
C MET A 66 30.22 -6.12 16.83
N ASP A 67 29.06 -5.59 16.46
CA ASP A 67 28.89 -4.26 15.91
C ASP A 67 27.84 -3.51 16.71
N VAL A 68 28.17 -2.30 17.16
CA VAL A 68 27.23 -1.41 17.85
C VAL A 68 27.30 -0.04 17.18
N GLN A 69 26.18 0.43 16.73
CA GLN A 69 26.05 1.72 16.07
C GLN A 69 25.00 2.56 16.80
N THR A 70 25.27 3.82 16.97
CA THR A 70 24.32 4.82 17.43
C THR A 70 24.46 6.07 16.60
N GLY A 71 23.33 6.72 16.34
CA GLY A 71 23.30 7.94 15.54
C GLY A 71 22.04 8.73 15.80
N GLN A 72 22.06 9.98 15.38
CA GLN A 72 20.90 10.86 15.38
C GLN A 72 21.06 11.90 14.28
N SER A 73 19.95 12.53 13.88
CA SER A 73 20.00 13.66 12.97
C SER A 73 20.63 14.89 13.61
N SER A 74 21.07 15.85 12.83
CA SER A 74 21.58 17.14 13.32
C SER A 74 20.52 17.94 14.12
N ALA A 75 19.23 17.62 13.97
CA ALA A 75 18.15 18.21 14.75
C ALA A 75 17.89 17.52 16.11
N GLY A 76 18.66 16.48 16.44
CA GLY A 76 18.53 15.74 17.70
C GLY A 76 17.41 14.68 17.75
N ASP A 77 16.68 14.52 16.67
CA ASP A 77 15.67 13.47 16.46
C ASP A 77 16.20 12.29 15.64
N ASN A 78 15.32 11.40 15.16
CA ASN A 78 15.68 10.19 14.40
C ASN A 78 16.83 9.39 15.04
N LYS A 79 16.76 9.18 16.33
CA LYS A 79 17.75 8.36 17.02
C LYS A 79 17.76 6.96 16.41
N GLN A 80 18.92 6.49 16.04
CA GLN A 80 19.12 5.17 15.45
C GLN A 80 20.10 4.40 16.31
N ASN A 81 19.70 3.21 16.74
CA ASN A 81 20.56 2.30 17.46
C ASN A 81 20.53 0.94 16.79
N LYS A 82 21.70 0.34 16.64
CA LYS A 82 21.86 -1.01 16.12
C LYS A 82 22.87 -1.75 16.99
N ALA A 83 22.54 -2.98 17.36
CA ALA A 83 23.47 -3.92 17.96
C ALA A 83 23.39 -5.23 17.19
N SER A 84 24.54 -5.76 16.79
CA SER A 84 24.65 -6.99 16.03
C SER A 84 25.75 -7.87 16.59
N ILE A 85 25.49 -9.15 16.68
CA ILE A 85 26.45 -10.17 17.05
C ILE A 85 26.45 -11.26 15.98
N SER A 86 27.61 -11.54 15.41
CA SER A 86 27.86 -12.59 14.45
C SER A 86 28.89 -13.55 15.00
N TRP A 87 28.58 -14.82 14.96
CA TRP A 87 29.48 -15.87 15.37
C TRP A 87 29.59 -16.91 14.27
N GLY A 88 30.78 -17.46 14.12
CA GLY A 88 30.98 -18.55 13.20
C GLY A 88 32.17 -19.41 13.58
N THR A 89 32.14 -20.64 13.10
CA THR A 89 33.20 -21.62 13.31
C THR A 89 33.31 -22.56 12.13
N THR A 90 34.52 -23.04 11.92
CA THR A 90 34.82 -24.09 10.96
C THR A 90 35.46 -25.25 11.72
N SER A 91 35.04 -26.49 11.46
CA SER A 91 35.63 -27.68 12.08
C SER A 91 37.15 -27.80 11.73
N ALA A 92 37.91 -28.46 12.60
CA ALA A 92 39.35 -28.60 12.43
C ALA A 92 39.76 -29.31 11.11
N ASP A 93 38.91 -30.19 10.62
CA ASP A 93 39.11 -30.88 9.32
C ASP A 93 38.59 -30.03 8.11
N GLY A 94 38.04 -28.83 8.35
CA GLY A 94 37.49 -27.95 7.34
C GLY A 94 36.16 -28.43 6.72
N ARG A 95 35.61 -29.56 7.14
CA ARG A 95 34.40 -30.18 6.53
C ARG A 95 33.09 -29.53 6.93
N SER A 96 33.04 -28.92 8.11
CA SER A 96 31.81 -28.28 8.61
C SER A 96 32.05 -26.80 8.87
N SER A 97 31.13 -25.99 8.45
CA SER A 97 31.05 -24.57 8.83
C SER A 97 29.67 -24.22 9.34
N LEU A 98 29.61 -23.40 10.38
CA LEU A 98 28.37 -22.88 10.95
C LEU A 98 28.56 -21.41 11.26
N MET A 99 27.58 -20.59 10.91
CA MET A 99 27.54 -19.19 11.29
C MET A 99 26.14 -18.78 11.72
N ALA A 100 26.05 -17.87 12.66
CA ALA A 100 24.81 -17.29 13.17
C ALA A 100 24.98 -15.78 13.36
N ASN A 101 23.91 -15.03 13.15
CA ASN A 101 23.82 -13.61 13.41
C ASN A 101 22.54 -13.28 14.17
N PHE A 102 22.64 -12.35 15.10
CA PHE A 102 21.52 -11.74 15.76
C PHE A 102 21.68 -10.22 15.73
N THR A 103 20.66 -9.52 15.24
CA THR A 103 20.67 -8.06 15.12
C THR A 103 19.42 -7.47 15.72
N LEU A 104 19.59 -6.43 16.52
CA LEU A 104 18.53 -5.55 17.00
C LEU A 104 18.76 -4.17 16.42
N SER A 105 17.70 -3.53 15.93
CA SER A 105 17.77 -2.14 15.48
C SER A 105 16.51 -1.38 15.86
N ASP A 106 16.69 -0.11 16.19
CA ASP A 106 15.64 0.84 16.53
C ASP A 106 15.89 2.16 15.82
N GLN A 107 14.87 2.70 15.18
CA GLN A 107 14.88 3.99 14.48
C GLN A 107 13.74 4.85 15.00
N GLY A 108 14.05 6.10 15.41
CA GLY A 108 13.10 7.08 15.85
C GLY A 108 12.31 7.76 14.72
N ALA A 109 11.23 8.44 15.07
CA ALA A 109 10.44 9.22 14.12
C ALA A 109 11.13 10.55 13.76
N VAL A 110 10.80 11.07 12.55
CA VAL A 110 10.97 12.47 12.17
C VAL A 110 9.62 13.00 11.72
N TYR A 111 9.19 14.12 12.27
CA TYR A 111 7.94 14.76 11.88
C TYR A 111 8.17 15.93 10.91
N SER A 112 7.22 16.14 10.01
CA SER A 112 7.27 17.25 9.04
C SER A 112 7.39 18.62 9.71
N ARG A 113 6.72 18.83 10.85
CA ARG A 113 6.77 20.06 11.66
C ARG A 113 8.16 20.42 12.15
N ASP A 114 9.04 19.41 12.30
CA ASP A 114 10.39 19.59 12.86
C ASP A 114 11.43 19.94 11.76
N ARG A 115 10.97 20.21 10.54
CA ARG A 115 11.81 20.61 9.40
C ARG A 115 11.23 21.84 8.70
N ALA A 116 12.01 22.90 8.57
CA ALA A 116 11.59 24.15 7.95
C ALA A 116 11.04 23.96 6.51
N ALA A 117 11.58 23.02 5.77
CA ALA A 117 11.15 22.73 4.40
C ALA A 117 9.74 22.11 4.33
N SER A 118 9.30 21.37 5.36
CA SER A 118 8.06 20.60 5.37
C SER A 118 7.07 20.98 6.48
N ALA A 119 7.41 21.92 7.37
CA ALA A 119 6.56 22.29 8.50
C ALA A 119 5.21 22.94 8.09
N ILE A 120 5.18 23.56 6.93
CA ILE A 120 3.99 24.18 6.37
C ILE A 120 3.54 23.39 5.16
N ASP A 121 2.26 23.05 5.14
CA ASP A 121 1.63 22.30 4.04
C ASP A 121 1.72 23.07 2.72
N GLN A 122 2.04 22.36 1.65
CA GLN A 122 2.28 22.95 0.33
C GLN A 122 1.75 22.04 -0.79
N ALA A 123 1.50 22.62 -1.95
CA ALA A 123 1.14 21.91 -3.17
C ALA A 123 2.01 22.36 -4.35
N SER A 124 2.08 21.56 -5.41
CA SER A 124 2.68 21.98 -6.67
C SER A 124 1.80 23.05 -7.34
N VAL A 125 2.38 24.14 -7.77
CA VAL A 125 1.66 25.21 -8.50
C VAL A 125 1.06 24.68 -9.79
N GLY A 126 1.81 23.89 -10.56
CA GLY A 126 1.32 23.30 -11.80
C GLY A 126 0.09 22.41 -11.63
N ALA A 127 -0.01 21.70 -10.51
CA ALA A 127 -1.14 20.80 -10.25
C ALA A 127 -2.45 21.52 -9.90
N TYR A 128 -2.37 22.69 -9.24
CA TYR A 128 -3.55 23.33 -8.64
C TYR A 128 -3.86 24.74 -9.16
N VAL A 129 -2.90 25.42 -9.77
CA VAL A 129 -3.07 26.82 -10.19
C VAL A 129 -2.98 26.97 -11.70
N THR A 130 -1.87 26.51 -12.30
CA THR A 130 -1.61 26.76 -13.72
C THR A 130 -1.99 25.59 -14.63
N GLY A 131 -1.92 24.36 -14.12
CA GLY A 131 -2.04 23.15 -14.93
C GLY A 131 -0.83 22.86 -15.84
N GLU A 132 0.20 23.73 -15.84
CA GLU A 132 1.35 23.63 -16.71
C GLU A 132 2.40 22.66 -16.14
N PRO A 133 2.91 21.69 -16.93
CA PRO A 133 3.92 20.74 -16.47
C PRO A 133 5.22 21.41 -15.99
N ALA A 134 5.57 22.58 -16.53
CA ALA A 134 6.76 23.32 -16.12
C ALA A 134 6.72 23.77 -14.65
N ASP A 135 5.52 23.97 -14.10
CA ASP A 135 5.31 24.45 -12.74
C ASP A 135 5.19 23.33 -11.69
N LEU A 136 5.35 22.05 -12.09
CA LEU A 136 5.23 20.90 -11.18
C LEU A 136 6.22 20.95 -10.01
N PHE A 137 7.37 21.59 -10.20
CA PHE A 137 8.41 21.73 -9.17
C PHE A 137 8.32 23.05 -8.39
N THR A 138 7.39 23.93 -8.76
CA THR A 138 7.15 25.20 -8.05
C THR A 138 6.12 24.96 -6.95
N ALA A 139 6.47 25.26 -5.71
CA ALA A 139 5.59 25.05 -4.57
C ALA A 139 4.73 26.28 -4.27
N GLN A 140 3.43 26.07 -4.16
CA GLN A 140 2.52 27.00 -3.50
C GLN A 140 2.54 26.72 -2.00
N LYS A 141 2.98 27.69 -1.21
CA LYS A 141 3.11 27.58 0.24
C LYS A 141 2.65 28.91 0.89
N PRO A 142 1.70 28.89 1.86
CA PRO A 142 0.99 27.72 2.37
C PRO A 142 -0.09 27.19 1.41
N PHE A 143 -0.41 25.89 1.54
CA PHE A 143 -1.56 25.26 0.90
C PHE A 143 -2.30 24.38 1.92
N TYR A 144 -3.16 25.00 2.72
CA TYR A 144 -3.86 24.33 3.80
C TYR A 144 -5.03 23.48 3.31
N SER A 145 -5.28 22.38 4.03
CA SER A 145 -6.43 21.51 3.77
C SER A 145 -7.74 22.24 4.07
N SER A 146 -8.73 22.09 3.19
CA SER A 146 -10.08 22.60 3.39
C SER A 146 -10.92 21.81 4.40
N TYR A 147 -10.41 20.67 4.88
CA TYR A 147 -10.99 19.91 5.98
C TYR A 147 -10.44 20.51 7.29
N ALA A 148 -11.22 21.37 7.92
CA ALA A 148 -10.83 22.10 9.13
C ALA A 148 -11.47 21.49 10.38
N PRO A 149 -10.84 21.55 11.58
CA PRO A 149 -11.36 20.95 12.81
C PRO A 149 -12.70 21.54 13.26
N GLN A 150 -12.92 22.81 13.00
CA GLN A 150 -14.17 23.51 13.34
C GLN A 150 -15.33 23.22 12.38
N GLY A 151 -15.08 22.43 11.31
CA GLY A 151 -16.02 22.11 10.25
C GLY A 151 -16.11 23.18 9.16
N ARG A 152 -16.40 22.73 7.95
CA ARG A 152 -16.77 23.56 6.81
C ARG A 152 -18.15 23.13 6.33
N PHE A 153 -19.09 24.06 6.32
CA PHE A 153 -20.51 23.84 6.06
C PHE A 153 -20.91 24.49 4.75
N PHE A 154 -21.53 23.71 3.87
CA PHE A 154 -22.00 24.14 2.57
C PHE A 154 -23.52 24.39 2.68
N ILE A 155 -23.92 25.67 2.65
CA ILE A 155 -25.31 26.09 2.73
C ILE A 155 -26.07 25.92 1.41
N ASN A 156 -25.34 25.90 0.30
CA ASN A 156 -25.81 25.48 -1.02
C ASN A 156 -24.85 24.39 -1.51
N PRO A 157 -25.14 23.11 -1.28
CA PRO A 157 -24.31 22.01 -1.73
C PRO A 157 -24.02 22.11 -3.22
N GLY A 158 -22.75 21.90 -3.60
CA GLY A 158 -22.24 22.12 -4.95
C GLY A 158 -21.66 23.53 -5.22
N VAL A 159 -21.87 24.51 -4.33
CA VAL A 159 -21.31 25.86 -4.44
C VAL A 159 -20.28 26.11 -3.34
N SER A 160 -19.01 25.86 -3.62
CA SER A 160 -17.93 25.95 -2.62
C SER A 160 -17.69 27.39 -2.09
N SER A 161 -18.01 28.42 -2.88
CA SER A 161 -17.84 29.83 -2.50
C SER A 161 -18.79 30.30 -1.40
N ALA A 162 -19.89 29.58 -1.16
CA ALA A 162 -20.87 29.90 -0.13
C ALA A 162 -20.64 29.14 1.20
N SER A 163 -19.44 28.55 1.40
CA SER A 163 -19.19 27.76 2.61
C SER A 163 -18.93 28.62 3.84
N ARG A 164 -19.35 28.11 5.00
CA ARG A 164 -19.25 28.74 6.31
C ARG A 164 -18.44 27.87 7.28
N THR A 165 -17.95 28.48 8.31
CA THR A 165 -17.25 27.82 9.43
C THR A 165 -17.47 28.62 10.71
N PHE A 166 -16.91 28.11 11.83
CA PHE A 166 -16.98 28.80 13.11
C PHE A 166 -15.58 29.27 13.53
N ASP A 167 -15.51 30.46 14.09
CA ASP A 167 -14.30 30.95 14.76
C ASP A 167 -14.12 30.29 16.15
N GLN A 168 -13.04 30.64 16.85
CA GLN A 168 -12.77 30.12 18.20
C GLN A 168 -13.78 30.60 19.27
N ASN A 169 -14.53 31.66 18.98
CA ASN A 169 -15.57 32.20 19.85
C ASN A 169 -16.96 31.63 19.54
N GLY A 170 -17.07 30.73 18.56
CA GLY A 170 -18.35 30.13 18.12
C GLY A 170 -19.16 31.00 17.15
N ASN A 171 -18.60 32.10 16.63
CA ASN A 171 -19.28 32.93 15.64
C ASN A 171 -19.18 32.29 14.25
N LEU A 172 -20.29 32.35 13.49
CA LEU A 172 -20.34 31.89 12.11
C LEU A 172 -19.63 32.86 11.19
N ILE A 173 -18.62 32.41 10.46
CA ILE A 173 -17.82 33.20 9.52
C ILE A 173 -17.71 32.51 8.15
N SER A 174 -17.25 33.25 7.14
CA SER A 174 -16.91 32.66 5.83
C SER A 174 -15.66 31.79 5.94
N PHE A 175 -15.68 30.66 5.21
CA PHE A 175 -14.52 29.75 5.17
C PHE A 175 -13.47 30.26 4.16
N SER A 176 -12.19 30.19 4.54
CA SER A 176 -11.04 30.42 3.66
C SER A 176 -9.91 29.44 3.96
N THR A 177 -9.29 28.86 2.94
CA THR A 177 -8.12 27.97 3.11
C THR A 177 -6.82 28.75 3.28
N ASN A 178 -6.77 29.97 2.73
CA ASN A 178 -5.60 30.86 2.77
C ASN A 178 -6.02 32.23 3.26
N GLY A 179 -5.15 32.93 3.92
CA GLY A 179 -5.35 34.31 4.29
C GLY A 179 -5.43 35.24 3.07
N PRO A 180 -5.80 36.54 3.23
CA PRO A 180 -5.97 37.46 2.14
C PRO A 180 -4.76 37.62 1.22
N ALA A 181 -3.56 37.42 1.75
CA ALA A 181 -2.30 37.52 0.99
C ALA A 181 -1.81 36.14 0.49
N GLY A 182 -2.54 35.05 0.71
CA GLY A 182 -2.07 33.67 0.43
C GLY A 182 -0.95 33.19 1.37
N ASP A 183 -0.68 33.95 2.43
CA ASP A 183 0.39 33.70 3.43
C ASP A 183 -0.05 32.79 4.58
N GLY A 184 -1.31 32.34 4.57
CA GLY A 184 -1.92 31.55 5.64
C GLY A 184 -2.37 32.36 6.86
N VAL A 185 -2.09 33.66 6.93
CA VAL A 185 -2.54 34.51 8.02
C VAL A 185 -4.05 34.75 7.88
N GLY A 186 -4.80 34.44 8.94
CA GLY A 186 -6.25 34.48 8.93
C GLY A 186 -6.93 33.34 8.18
N ALA A 187 -6.18 32.32 7.76
CA ALA A 187 -6.74 31.11 7.16
C ALA A 187 -7.54 30.29 8.18
N THR A 188 -8.64 29.70 7.71
CA THR A 188 -9.47 28.76 8.49
C THR A 188 -9.17 27.28 8.12
N GLY A 189 -8.23 27.06 7.22
CA GLY A 189 -7.77 25.74 6.81
C GLY A 189 -6.89 25.05 7.84
N PHE A 190 -6.45 23.82 7.51
CA PHE A 190 -5.72 22.96 8.44
C PHE A 190 -4.33 22.58 7.91
N ASN A 191 -3.28 22.80 8.70
CA ASN A 191 -1.91 22.40 8.37
C ASN A 191 -1.70 20.90 8.68
N ARG A 192 -1.69 20.06 7.65
CA ARG A 192 -1.49 18.60 7.78
C ARG A 192 -0.07 18.25 8.20
N SER A 193 0.89 19.11 7.87
CA SER A 193 2.32 18.87 8.14
C SER A 193 2.67 18.81 9.62
N GLU A 194 1.83 19.34 10.51
CA GLU A 194 2.03 19.24 11.96
C GLU A 194 1.99 17.80 12.49
N TYR A 195 1.33 16.91 11.78
CA TYR A 195 1.04 15.54 12.23
C TYR A 195 1.84 14.47 11.50
N ARG A 196 2.29 14.75 10.28
CA ARG A 196 2.90 13.77 9.38
C ARG A 196 4.31 13.40 9.76
N THR A 197 4.63 12.10 9.67
CA THR A 197 5.98 11.59 9.78
C THR A 197 6.69 11.61 8.43
N ILE A 198 7.96 12.05 8.41
CA ILE A 198 8.88 11.93 7.27
C ILE A 198 9.65 10.60 7.38
N ALA A 199 10.13 10.27 8.60
CA ALA A 199 10.72 8.97 8.87
C ALA A 199 9.85 8.21 9.88
N ILE A 200 9.52 6.97 9.53
CA ILE A 200 8.64 6.11 10.32
C ILE A 200 9.46 5.39 11.39
N PRO A 201 9.08 5.46 12.68
CA PRO A 201 9.77 4.73 13.74
C PRO A 201 9.63 3.23 13.49
N THR A 202 10.75 2.53 13.58
CA THR A 202 10.81 1.11 13.26
C THR A 202 11.71 0.38 14.25
N LYS A 203 11.21 -0.74 14.81
CA LYS A 203 12.00 -1.67 15.62
C LYS A 203 12.13 -2.98 14.86
N ARG A 204 13.35 -3.54 14.82
CA ARG A 204 13.60 -4.80 14.13
C ARG A 204 14.42 -5.73 14.99
N MET A 205 14.09 -7.00 14.89
CA MET A 205 14.87 -8.13 15.38
C MET A 205 15.11 -9.07 14.20
N LEU A 206 16.35 -9.44 13.99
CA LEU A 206 16.76 -10.33 12.92
C LEU A 206 17.65 -11.43 13.49
N PHE A 207 17.29 -12.67 13.22
CA PHE A 207 18.12 -13.84 13.46
C PHE A 207 18.37 -14.56 12.14
N SER A 208 19.63 -14.93 11.89
CA SER A 208 19.98 -15.71 10.70
C SER A 208 21.04 -16.73 11.04
N SER A 209 20.96 -17.88 10.41
CA SER A 209 21.97 -18.92 10.51
C SER A 209 22.21 -19.59 9.15
N LYS A 210 23.42 -20.04 8.94
CA LYS A 210 23.83 -20.77 7.75
C LYS A 210 24.89 -21.79 8.13
N GLY A 211 24.78 -22.98 7.55
CA GLY A 211 25.78 -24.02 7.73
C GLY A 211 25.98 -24.84 6.47
N GLU A 212 27.14 -25.45 6.38
CA GLU A 212 27.52 -26.37 5.32
C GLU A 212 28.37 -27.50 5.90
N HIS A 213 28.11 -28.72 5.46
CA HIS A 213 28.88 -29.88 5.85
C HIS A 213 29.25 -30.71 4.61
N ALA A 214 30.55 -30.93 4.41
CA ALA A 214 31.05 -31.83 3.38
C ALA A 214 30.83 -33.30 3.83
N ILE A 215 29.91 -33.99 3.17
CA ILE A 215 29.60 -35.38 3.41
C ILE A 215 30.83 -36.23 3.00
N ASN A 216 31.42 -35.89 1.89
CA ASN A 216 32.67 -36.42 1.36
C ASN A 216 33.37 -35.36 0.52
N ASP A 217 34.42 -35.70 -0.21
CA ASP A 217 35.21 -34.74 -0.99
C ASP A 217 34.46 -34.14 -2.21
N SER A 218 33.37 -34.81 -2.65
CA SER A 218 32.58 -34.40 -3.82
C SER A 218 31.20 -33.84 -3.46
N HIS A 219 30.67 -34.10 -2.26
CA HIS A 219 29.30 -33.73 -1.93
C HIS A 219 29.19 -32.99 -0.59
N SER A 220 28.39 -31.94 -0.55
CA SER A 220 28.04 -31.22 0.67
C SER A 220 26.54 -31.03 0.82
N VAL A 221 26.11 -30.91 2.07
CA VAL A 221 24.76 -30.47 2.46
C VAL A 221 24.87 -29.07 3.06
N PHE A 222 23.91 -28.22 2.76
CA PHE A 222 23.84 -26.88 3.33
C PHE A 222 22.45 -26.60 3.93
N PHE A 223 22.41 -25.62 4.82
CA PHE A 223 21.17 -24.99 5.26
C PHE A 223 21.33 -23.47 5.41
N GLU A 224 20.24 -22.74 5.25
CA GLU A 224 20.10 -21.30 5.47
C GLU A 224 18.77 -21.05 6.18
N GLY A 225 18.78 -20.31 7.28
CA GLY A 225 17.60 -19.93 8.03
C GLY A 225 17.62 -18.44 8.35
N THR A 226 16.46 -17.77 8.24
CA THR A 226 16.29 -16.37 8.62
C THR A 226 14.93 -16.20 9.27
N PHE A 227 14.90 -15.49 10.38
CA PHE A 227 13.70 -14.96 11.01
C PHE A 227 13.89 -13.48 11.25
N ALA A 228 12.94 -12.67 10.78
CA ALA A 228 12.94 -11.22 10.98
C ALA A 228 11.58 -10.79 11.53
N SER A 229 11.59 -10.01 12.60
CA SER A 229 10.41 -9.34 13.16
C SER A 229 10.59 -7.84 13.06
N SER A 230 9.60 -7.14 12.50
CA SER A 230 9.62 -5.69 12.33
C SER A 230 8.32 -5.09 12.85
N ARG A 231 8.45 -4.06 13.67
CA ARG A 231 7.34 -3.28 14.21
C ARG A 231 7.44 -1.85 13.76
N THR A 232 6.38 -1.33 13.16
CA THR A 232 6.30 0.06 12.69
C THR A 232 5.08 0.75 13.25
N SER A 233 5.13 2.08 13.39
CA SER A 233 3.99 2.88 13.81
C SER A 233 3.96 4.17 13.02
N THR A 234 3.02 4.28 12.09
CA THR A 234 2.78 5.52 11.34
C THR A 234 1.76 6.39 12.05
N LYS A 235 1.92 7.71 11.96
CA LYS A 235 0.92 8.69 12.37
C LYS A 235 0.69 9.66 11.23
N LEU A 236 -0.58 9.95 10.97
CA LEU A 236 -1.04 10.96 10.04
C LEU A 236 -1.93 11.95 10.78
N GLU A 237 -2.29 13.02 10.11
CA GLU A 237 -3.30 13.95 10.60
C GLU A 237 -4.64 13.25 10.89
N PRO A 238 -5.51 13.80 11.75
CA PRO A 238 -6.86 13.29 11.98
C PRO A 238 -7.65 13.11 10.69
N PHE A 239 -8.66 12.27 10.72
CA PHE A 239 -9.43 11.88 9.52
C PHE A 239 -10.11 13.08 8.86
N PRO A 240 -9.99 13.27 7.53
CA PRO A 240 -10.70 14.30 6.76
C PRO A 240 -12.07 13.77 6.34
N ALA A 241 -13.09 13.89 7.18
CA ALA A 241 -14.43 13.40 6.89
C ALA A 241 -15.16 14.30 5.87
N ASP A 242 -15.65 13.71 4.79
CA ASP A 242 -16.68 14.26 3.93
C ASP A 242 -18.03 13.73 4.42
N ILE A 243 -18.54 14.37 5.48
CA ILE A 243 -19.64 13.84 6.29
C ILE A 243 -20.92 13.69 5.46
N GLY A 244 -21.17 14.62 4.55
CA GLY A 244 -22.32 14.56 3.66
C GLY A 244 -22.28 13.29 2.79
N THR A 245 -21.21 13.11 2.05
CA THR A 245 -21.04 11.98 1.12
C THR A 245 -20.89 10.65 1.84
N GLU A 246 -20.11 10.60 2.94
CA GLU A 246 -19.79 9.35 3.62
C GLU A 246 -20.92 8.82 4.50
N ALA A 247 -21.66 9.69 5.19
CA ALA A 247 -22.79 9.30 6.05
C ALA A 247 -24.14 9.28 5.32
N PHE A 248 -24.29 10.04 4.23
CA PHE A 248 -25.51 10.14 3.43
C PHE A 248 -25.20 9.91 1.93
N PRO A 249 -24.73 8.73 1.54
CA PRO A 249 -24.21 8.49 0.19
C PRO A 249 -25.25 8.65 -0.93
N SER A 250 -26.55 8.52 -0.63
CA SER A 250 -27.62 8.64 -1.63
C SER A 250 -27.96 10.08 -2.00
N THR A 251 -27.79 11.03 -1.06
CA THR A 251 -28.15 12.44 -1.28
C THR A 251 -26.93 13.37 -1.20
N SER A 252 -25.89 12.98 -0.44
CA SER A 252 -24.78 13.82 -0.02
C SER A 252 -25.19 15.00 0.87
N TYR A 253 -26.43 15.02 1.34
CA TYR A 253 -27.01 16.07 2.18
C TYR A 253 -27.33 15.55 3.56
N ILE A 254 -27.06 16.38 4.56
CA ILE A 254 -27.34 16.13 5.97
C ILE A 254 -28.65 16.83 6.32
N PRO A 255 -29.70 16.14 6.74
CA PRO A 255 -30.98 16.76 7.08
C PRO A 255 -30.84 17.72 8.27
N ALA A 256 -31.35 18.92 8.13
CA ALA A 256 -31.47 19.90 9.21
C ALA A 256 -32.88 19.91 9.84
N GLU A 257 -33.85 19.30 9.17
CA GLU A 257 -35.22 19.16 9.60
C GLU A 257 -35.73 17.73 9.38
N PHE A 258 -36.71 17.31 10.14
CA PHE A 258 -37.30 15.99 10.05
C PHE A 258 -38.82 16.09 10.10
N ARG A 259 -39.50 15.33 9.24
CA ARG A 259 -40.98 15.17 9.28
C ARG A 259 -41.31 14.00 10.20
N LEU A 260 -41.94 14.28 11.32
CA LEU A 260 -42.41 13.26 12.27
C LEU A 260 -43.65 12.51 11.75
N ALA A 261 -43.98 11.37 12.36
CA ALA A 261 -45.12 10.53 11.97
C ALA A 261 -46.46 11.27 12.03
N ASN A 262 -46.59 12.29 12.86
CA ASN A 262 -47.79 13.15 12.96
C ASN A 262 -47.82 14.26 11.90
N GLY A 263 -46.86 14.28 10.96
CA GLY A 263 -46.76 15.29 9.89
C GLY A 263 -46.06 16.60 10.29
N SER A 264 -45.78 16.81 11.58
CA SER A 264 -45.04 18.02 12.00
C SER A 264 -43.58 17.99 11.57
N VAL A 265 -43.05 19.17 11.22
CA VAL A 265 -41.62 19.34 10.91
C VAL A 265 -40.92 19.82 12.15
N VAL A 266 -39.85 19.15 12.54
CA VAL A 266 -39.00 19.53 13.68
C VAL A 266 -37.58 19.82 13.21
N ARG A 267 -36.95 20.84 13.80
CA ARG A 267 -35.59 21.21 13.56
C ARG A 267 -34.64 20.31 14.33
N ASN A 268 -33.50 19.97 13.76
CA ASN A 268 -32.38 19.39 14.49
C ASN A 268 -31.87 20.39 15.55
N PRO A 269 -32.01 20.08 16.86
CA PRO A 269 -31.69 21.02 17.93
C PRO A 269 -30.20 21.36 18.05
N ILE A 270 -29.32 20.51 17.54
CA ILE A 270 -27.86 20.70 17.62
C ILE A 270 -27.37 21.75 16.66
N ILE A 271 -28.05 21.98 15.52
CA ILE A 271 -27.62 22.95 14.52
C ILE A 271 -27.75 24.38 15.08
N PRO A 272 -26.66 25.18 15.14
CA PRO A 272 -26.74 26.56 15.59
C PRO A 272 -27.71 27.39 14.74
N LEU A 273 -28.51 28.24 15.38
CA LEU A 273 -29.50 29.06 14.69
C LEU A 273 -28.88 29.97 13.62
N SER A 274 -27.68 30.47 13.87
CA SER A 274 -26.94 31.29 12.90
C SER A 274 -26.68 30.58 11.58
N LEU A 275 -26.41 29.27 11.61
CA LEU A 275 -26.26 28.45 10.41
C LEU A 275 -27.64 28.04 9.86
N TYR A 276 -28.52 27.51 10.71
CA TYR A 276 -29.84 27.01 10.31
C TYR A 276 -30.66 28.03 9.51
N ASN A 277 -30.59 29.31 9.89
CA ASN A 277 -31.31 30.38 9.20
C ASN A 277 -30.80 30.65 7.77
N LEU A 278 -29.63 30.15 7.42
CA LEU A 278 -29.07 30.27 6.07
C LEU A 278 -29.36 29.04 5.19
N LEU A 279 -29.86 27.95 5.78
CA LEU A 279 -30.11 26.70 5.05
C LEU A 279 -31.40 26.78 4.21
N ASN A 280 -31.39 26.03 3.12
CA ASN A 280 -32.49 25.93 2.17
C ASN A 280 -32.89 24.49 1.97
N ASP A 281 -34.05 24.28 1.37
CA ASP A 281 -34.46 23.03 0.75
C ASP A 281 -33.70 22.91 -0.59
N VAL A 282 -32.83 21.93 -0.72
CA VAL A 282 -31.94 21.79 -1.88
C VAL A 282 -32.46 20.69 -2.83
N ASP A 283 -33.09 19.64 -2.31
CA ASP A 283 -33.57 18.53 -3.11
C ASP A 283 -35.09 18.61 -3.42
N GLY A 284 -35.79 19.60 -2.86
CA GLY A 284 -37.20 19.89 -3.16
C GLY A 284 -38.21 19.07 -2.36
N ASP A 285 -37.80 18.47 -1.24
CA ASP A 285 -38.67 17.65 -0.38
C ASP A 285 -39.46 18.49 0.68
N GLY A 286 -39.19 19.80 0.73
CA GLY A 286 -39.81 20.74 1.66
C GLY A 286 -39.12 20.80 3.02
N LEU A 287 -37.90 20.23 3.16
CA LEU A 287 -37.11 20.26 4.38
C LEU A 287 -35.74 20.94 4.09
N LYS A 288 -35.13 21.47 5.13
CA LYS A 288 -33.79 22.10 5.00
C LYS A 288 -32.70 21.07 5.22
N GLU A 289 -31.63 21.21 4.44
CA GLU A 289 -30.43 20.39 4.56
C GLU A 289 -29.15 21.20 4.30
N TYR A 290 -28.01 20.54 4.55
CA TYR A 290 -26.66 21.09 4.30
C TYR A 290 -25.69 19.96 3.95
N SER A 291 -24.49 20.29 3.51
CA SER A 291 -23.38 19.34 3.48
C SER A 291 -22.21 19.86 4.33
N ALA A 292 -21.34 18.96 4.79
CA ALA A 292 -20.23 19.34 5.65
C ALA A 292 -19.00 18.49 5.41
N THR A 293 -17.83 19.15 5.46
CA THR A 293 -16.55 18.47 5.62
C THR A 293 -15.91 18.89 6.93
N ARG A 294 -15.22 17.94 7.60
CA ARG A 294 -14.58 18.23 8.89
C ARG A 294 -13.33 17.39 9.12
N ARG A 295 -12.33 18.00 9.74
CA ARG A 295 -11.21 17.26 10.33
C ARG A 295 -11.64 16.76 11.71
N LEU A 296 -11.75 15.45 11.88
CA LEU A 296 -12.19 14.85 13.16
C LEU A 296 -11.04 14.81 14.18
N ALA A 297 -10.62 16.00 14.62
CA ALA A 297 -9.49 16.15 15.54
C ALA A 297 -9.71 15.45 16.88
N GLU A 298 -10.96 15.44 17.36
CA GLU A 298 -11.35 14.80 18.62
C GLU A 298 -11.29 13.25 18.58
N VAL A 299 -11.45 12.64 17.39
CA VAL A 299 -11.23 11.19 17.19
C VAL A 299 -9.76 10.85 17.35
N GLY A 300 -8.88 11.84 17.18
CA GLY A 300 -7.44 11.69 17.25
C GLY A 300 -6.77 11.45 15.90
N ASN A 301 -5.46 11.35 15.93
CA ASN A 301 -4.66 11.10 14.73
C ASN A 301 -4.96 9.72 14.13
N ARG A 302 -5.02 9.66 12.82
CA ARG A 302 -4.94 8.37 12.15
C ARG A 302 -3.60 7.72 12.44
N PHE A 303 -3.61 6.47 12.80
CA PHE A 303 -2.41 5.69 13.02
C PHE A 303 -2.54 4.29 12.42
N ASN A 304 -1.40 3.71 12.11
CA ASN A 304 -1.29 2.30 11.76
C ASN A 304 -0.08 1.72 12.47
N LYS A 305 -0.30 0.70 13.30
CA LYS A 305 0.75 -0.12 13.90
C LYS A 305 0.77 -1.44 13.16
N ALA A 306 1.93 -1.80 12.61
CA ALA A 306 2.14 -3.03 11.89
C ALA A 306 3.22 -3.86 12.56
N ASP A 307 2.88 -5.11 12.86
CA ASP A 307 3.78 -6.16 13.31
C ASP A 307 3.95 -7.15 12.17
N ARG A 308 5.19 -7.31 11.66
CA ARG A 308 5.52 -8.18 10.54
C ARG A 308 6.59 -9.19 10.94
N ASP A 309 6.31 -10.46 10.70
CA ASP A 309 7.22 -11.57 10.90
C ASP A 309 7.50 -12.26 9.57
N THR A 310 8.77 -12.34 9.21
CA THR A 310 9.26 -13.03 8.02
C THR A 310 10.12 -14.22 8.42
N PHE A 311 9.81 -15.37 7.88
CA PHE A 311 10.56 -16.60 8.04
C PHE A 311 11.04 -17.11 6.68
N ARG A 312 12.28 -17.59 6.60
CA ARG A 312 12.82 -18.30 5.44
C ARG A 312 13.74 -19.43 5.90
N PHE A 313 13.57 -20.58 5.29
CA PHE A 313 14.48 -21.71 5.43
C PHE A 313 14.78 -22.30 4.06
N ALA A 314 16.04 -22.66 3.82
CA ALA A 314 16.46 -23.35 2.62
C ALA A 314 17.51 -24.42 3.00
N THR A 315 17.44 -25.56 2.36
CA THR A 315 18.42 -26.65 2.51
C THR A 315 18.57 -27.38 1.19
N GLY A 316 19.68 -28.07 1.03
CA GLY A 316 19.93 -28.82 -0.19
C GLY A 316 21.31 -29.46 -0.22
N PHE A 317 21.57 -30.06 -1.36
CA PHE A 317 22.84 -30.74 -1.63
C PHE A 317 23.51 -30.10 -2.83
N ARG A 318 24.83 -30.01 -2.78
CA ARG A 318 25.67 -29.58 -3.90
C ARG A 318 26.92 -30.43 -3.99
N GLY A 319 27.48 -30.50 -5.19
CA GLY A 319 28.71 -31.25 -5.38
C GLY A 319 28.97 -31.61 -6.83
N GLU A 320 29.96 -32.48 -7.05
CA GLU A 320 30.31 -33.02 -8.34
C GLU A 320 29.51 -34.33 -8.58
N LEU A 321 28.65 -34.35 -9.61
CA LEU A 321 27.85 -35.55 -9.97
C LEU A 321 28.74 -36.58 -10.69
N THR A 322 29.57 -36.12 -11.58
CA THR A 322 30.62 -36.86 -12.27
C THR A 322 31.66 -35.84 -12.75
N LYS A 323 32.87 -36.29 -13.11
CA LYS A 323 33.99 -35.42 -13.47
C LYS A 323 33.58 -34.33 -14.48
N GLY A 324 33.69 -33.10 -14.04
CA GLY A 324 33.34 -31.90 -14.84
C GLY A 324 31.86 -31.58 -14.91
N TRP A 325 31.03 -32.23 -14.06
CA TRP A 325 29.61 -31.92 -13.91
C TRP A 325 29.25 -31.71 -12.44
N ASP A 326 28.88 -30.48 -12.11
CA ASP A 326 28.43 -30.08 -10.77
C ASP A 326 26.91 -30.02 -10.69
N TYR A 327 26.38 -30.17 -9.48
CA TYR A 327 24.94 -29.99 -9.21
C TYR A 327 24.71 -29.14 -7.96
N ASP A 328 23.61 -28.42 -7.95
CA ASP A 328 23.02 -27.76 -6.77
C ASP A 328 21.52 -28.09 -6.76
N SER A 329 21.04 -28.70 -5.68
CA SER A 329 19.64 -29.04 -5.47
C SER A 329 19.16 -28.43 -4.17
N TYR A 330 17.91 -27.96 -4.14
CA TYR A 330 17.38 -27.28 -2.96
C TYR A 330 15.89 -27.43 -2.76
N VAL A 331 15.50 -27.31 -1.49
CA VAL A 331 14.14 -27.03 -1.04
C VAL A 331 14.19 -25.74 -0.22
N SER A 332 13.26 -24.85 -0.46
CA SER A 332 13.14 -23.60 0.30
C SER A 332 11.68 -23.34 0.64
N TYR A 333 11.44 -22.87 1.85
CA TYR A 333 10.17 -22.35 2.29
C TYR A 333 10.35 -20.95 2.88
N GLY A 334 9.49 -20.03 2.51
CA GLY A 334 9.42 -18.69 3.07
C GLY A 334 7.98 -18.30 3.37
N SER A 335 7.79 -17.53 4.43
CA SER A 335 6.50 -16.91 4.75
C SER A 335 6.69 -15.52 5.34
N ASN A 336 5.73 -14.65 5.07
CA ASN A 336 5.63 -13.36 5.70
C ASN A 336 4.20 -13.19 6.24
N LYS A 337 4.09 -12.88 7.52
CA LYS A 337 2.83 -12.62 8.21
C LYS A 337 2.86 -11.18 8.73
N GLU A 338 1.80 -10.43 8.46
CA GLU A 338 1.66 -9.09 8.98
C GLU A 338 0.29 -8.92 9.63
N SER A 339 0.27 -8.30 10.79
CA SER A 339 -0.93 -7.86 11.47
C SER A 339 -0.85 -6.35 11.67
N GLN A 340 -1.87 -5.64 11.19
CA GLN A 340 -1.98 -4.20 11.33
C GLN A 340 -3.18 -3.86 12.20
N VAL A 341 -3.02 -2.85 13.06
CA VAL A 341 -4.10 -2.23 13.81
C VAL A 341 -4.07 -0.73 13.52
N GLY A 342 -5.16 -0.24 12.99
CA GLY A 342 -5.37 1.16 12.66
C GLY A 342 -6.45 1.82 13.52
N GLY A 343 -6.45 3.14 13.55
CA GLY A 343 -7.47 3.93 14.20
C GLY A 343 -7.47 5.38 13.73
N GLY A 344 -8.32 6.19 14.34
CA GLY A 344 -8.57 7.56 13.92
C GLY A 344 -9.59 7.68 12.79
N GLN A 345 -10.37 6.62 12.54
CA GLN A 345 -11.50 6.56 11.62
C GLN A 345 -12.83 6.54 12.37
N TYR A 346 -13.92 6.68 11.68
CA TYR A 346 -15.26 6.64 12.25
C TYR A 346 -16.21 5.72 11.47
N ASN A 347 -17.22 5.21 12.16
CA ASN A 347 -18.28 4.42 11.58
C ASN A 347 -19.32 5.36 10.93
N THR A 348 -19.49 5.26 9.62
CA THR A 348 -20.37 6.15 8.84
C THR A 348 -21.84 6.02 9.20
N MET A 349 -22.32 4.79 9.50
CA MET A 349 -23.69 4.56 9.93
C MET A 349 -23.95 5.14 11.33
N ASN A 350 -23.00 4.99 12.25
CA ASN A 350 -23.11 5.59 13.58
C ASN A 350 -23.06 7.12 13.49
N MET A 351 -22.21 7.68 12.64
CA MET A 351 -22.17 9.12 12.37
C MET A 351 -23.51 9.61 11.81
N ARG A 352 -24.07 8.92 10.83
CA ARG A 352 -25.39 9.23 10.28
C ARG A 352 -26.46 9.27 11.38
N ASN A 353 -26.56 8.22 12.18
CA ASN A 353 -27.54 8.15 13.26
C ASN A 353 -27.36 9.26 14.30
N ALA A 354 -26.10 9.59 14.64
CA ALA A 354 -25.76 10.64 15.60
C ALA A 354 -26.01 12.07 15.08
N LEU A 355 -25.94 12.28 13.76
CA LEU A 355 -26.29 13.55 13.11
C LEU A 355 -27.80 13.78 13.00
N MET A 356 -28.58 12.70 12.92
CA MET A 356 -30.04 12.76 12.84
C MET A 356 -30.63 12.92 14.26
N ALA A 357 -30.58 14.15 14.78
CA ALA A 357 -31.04 14.46 16.14
C ALA A 357 -32.34 15.25 16.14
N VAL A 358 -33.21 14.91 17.08
CA VAL A 358 -34.53 15.57 17.31
C VAL A 358 -34.67 15.97 18.78
N PRO A 359 -35.54 16.93 19.13
CA PRO A 359 -35.87 17.23 20.52
C PRO A 359 -36.56 16.01 21.20
N ASP A 360 -36.25 15.72 22.47
CA ASP A 360 -36.86 14.64 23.24
C ASP A 360 -38.22 15.04 23.79
N VAL A 361 -39.16 15.37 22.92
CA VAL A 361 -40.53 15.85 23.30
C VAL A 361 -41.30 14.84 24.14
N ASN A 362 -40.96 13.56 24.07
CA ASN A 362 -41.65 12.47 24.79
C ASN A 362 -40.90 12.03 26.06
N ASP A 363 -39.79 12.67 26.40
CA ASP A 363 -38.97 12.31 27.57
C ASP A 363 -38.61 10.81 27.58
N VAL A 364 -38.06 10.34 26.43
CA VAL A 364 -37.80 8.91 26.18
C VAL A 364 -36.77 8.33 27.17
N ASN A 365 -35.86 9.17 27.68
CA ASN A 365 -34.87 8.76 28.68
C ASN A 365 -35.32 8.99 30.14
N GLY A 366 -36.51 9.59 30.37
CA GLY A 366 -37.13 9.75 31.69
C GLY A 366 -36.42 10.77 32.60
N ASN A 367 -35.62 11.72 32.04
CA ASN A 367 -34.91 12.70 32.82
C ASN A 367 -35.63 14.03 33.04
N GLY A 368 -36.85 14.18 32.47
CA GLY A 368 -37.72 15.36 32.55
C GLY A 368 -37.33 16.50 31.58
N ASN A 369 -36.27 16.38 30.82
CA ASN A 369 -35.80 17.39 29.86
C ASN A 369 -36.29 17.11 28.44
N ARG A 370 -37.41 17.68 28.07
CA ARG A 370 -38.05 17.49 26.77
C ARG A 370 -37.45 18.32 25.63
N THR A 371 -36.45 19.12 25.89
CA THR A 371 -35.78 19.99 24.89
C THR A 371 -34.38 19.52 24.51
N GLU A 372 -33.88 18.52 25.18
CA GLU A 372 -32.59 17.95 24.84
C GLU A 372 -32.60 17.22 23.49
N ALA A 373 -31.41 17.08 22.90
CA ALA A 373 -31.25 16.35 21.64
C ALA A 373 -31.13 14.86 21.88
N ILE A 374 -31.91 14.06 21.17
CA ILE A 374 -31.76 12.60 21.11
C ILE A 374 -31.61 12.15 19.66
N CYS A 375 -30.98 11.01 19.41
CA CYS A 375 -30.95 10.43 18.07
C CYS A 375 -32.39 10.08 17.61
N LEU A 376 -32.71 10.36 16.35
CA LEU A 376 -34.05 10.10 15.79
C LEU A 376 -34.41 8.61 15.84
N ASP A 377 -33.49 7.75 15.47
CA ASP A 377 -33.68 6.30 15.37
C ASP A 377 -33.69 5.63 16.75
N ALA A 378 -34.77 4.88 17.05
CA ALA A 378 -34.95 4.21 18.34
C ALA A 378 -34.00 3.03 18.55
N ASP A 379 -33.70 2.27 17.50
CA ASP A 379 -32.78 1.15 17.56
C ASP A 379 -31.33 1.64 17.74
N ALA A 380 -31.00 2.76 17.10
CA ALA A 380 -29.72 3.42 17.34
C ALA A 380 -29.58 3.88 18.79
N ARG A 381 -30.62 4.46 19.40
CA ARG A 381 -30.63 4.83 20.82
C ARG A 381 -30.42 3.62 21.72
N ALA A 382 -31.12 2.51 21.44
CA ALA A 382 -30.93 1.27 22.19
C ALA A 382 -29.50 0.70 22.09
N LYS A 383 -28.79 1.02 21.02
CA LYS A 383 -27.37 0.68 20.80
C LYS A 383 -26.38 1.75 21.28
N GLY A 384 -26.84 2.74 22.04
CA GLY A 384 -26.02 3.76 22.67
C GLY A 384 -25.72 4.99 21.81
N CYS A 385 -26.57 5.28 20.81
CA CYS A 385 -26.45 6.51 20.00
C CYS A 385 -26.56 7.75 20.88
N VAL A 386 -25.57 8.62 20.74
CA VAL A 386 -25.52 9.97 21.33
C VAL A 386 -25.42 10.95 20.17
N PRO A 387 -26.25 12.02 20.15
CA PRO A 387 -26.18 13.04 19.12
C PRO A 387 -24.79 13.69 19.05
N VAL A 388 -24.29 13.89 17.80
CA VAL A 388 -22.98 14.44 17.57
C VAL A 388 -23.05 15.93 17.18
N ASN A 389 -22.34 16.77 17.90
CA ASN A 389 -22.17 18.18 17.57
C ASN A 389 -20.90 18.37 16.73
N ILE A 390 -21.05 18.69 15.44
CA ILE A 390 -19.93 18.92 14.52
C ILE A 390 -19.62 20.42 14.28
N PHE A 391 -20.27 21.33 15.01
CA PHE A 391 -20.22 22.77 14.79
C PHE A 391 -19.23 23.44 15.75
N GLY A 392 -18.05 23.82 15.24
CA GLY A 392 -16.99 24.49 15.99
C GLY A 392 -15.86 23.58 16.48
N TYR A 393 -14.92 24.19 17.19
CA TYR A 393 -13.76 23.49 17.73
C TYR A 393 -14.14 22.65 18.95
N ASN A 394 -13.57 21.43 19.06
CA ASN A 394 -13.75 20.54 20.22
C ASN A 394 -15.22 20.32 20.63
N SER A 395 -16.11 20.30 19.63
CA SER A 395 -17.56 20.28 19.87
C SER A 395 -18.15 18.88 20.04
N ILE A 396 -17.41 17.81 19.69
CA ILE A 396 -17.87 16.42 19.78
C ILE A 396 -17.65 15.93 21.23
N SER A 397 -18.73 15.52 21.91
CA SER A 397 -18.63 15.02 23.28
C SER A 397 -17.90 13.65 23.36
N PRO A 398 -17.31 13.30 24.49
CA PRO A 398 -16.67 11.99 24.69
C PRO A 398 -17.60 10.81 24.45
N GLU A 399 -18.89 10.94 24.82
CA GLU A 399 -19.93 9.92 24.63
C GLU A 399 -20.24 9.74 23.13
N ALA A 400 -20.41 10.83 22.38
CA ALA A 400 -20.60 10.78 20.94
C ALA A 400 -19.36 10.20 20.22
N LEU A 401 -18.14 10.59 20.65
CA LEU A 401 -16.90 10.00 20.15
C LEU A 401 -16.88 8.49 20.32
N LYS A 402 -17.19 7.99 21.51
CA LYS A 402 -17.23 6.56 21.79
C LYS A 402 -18.19 5.80 20.88
N TYR A 403 -19.32 6.42 20.51
CA TYR A 403 -20.30 5.82 19.62
C TYR A 403 -19.84 5.79 18.17
N ILE A 404 -19.14 6.82 17.68
CA ILE A 404 -18.78 6.95 16.26
C ILE A 404 -17.41 6.36 15.91
N ILE A 405 -16.48 6.16 16.85
CA ILE A 405 -15.13 5.66 16.56
C ILE A 405 -15.17 4.27 15.92
N ALA A 406 -14.38 4.07 14.87
CA ALA A 406 -14.17 2.79 14.21
C ALA A 406 -12.68 2.42 14.24
N PRO A 407 -12.28 1.34 14.95
CA PRO A 407 -10.96 0.75 14.75
C PRO A 407 -10.90 0.02 13.41
N SER A 408 -9.70 -0.15 12.87
CA SER A 408 -9.47 -0.96 11.67
C SER A 408 -8.37 -1.99 11.92
N SER A 409 -8.44 -3.12 11.24
CA SER A 409 -7.39 -4.12 11.25
C SER A 409 -7.19 -4.75 9.88
N LEU A 410 -5.95 -5.15 9.60
CA LEU A 410 -5.57 -5.88 8.40
C LEU A 410 -4.66 -7.04 8.80
N ASN A 411 -5.00 -8.24 8.35
CA ASN A 411 -4.13 -9.39 8.46
C ASN A 411 -3.72 -9.85 7.06
N THR A 412 -2.41 -10.03 6.88
CA THR A 412 -1.87 -10.52 5.61
C THR A 412 -0.96 -11.72 5.84
N PHE A 413 -0.93 -12.58 4.84
CA PHE A 413 -0.04 -13.72 4.82
C PHE A 413 0.44 -13.97 3.39
N THR A 414 1.76 -14.11 3.20
CA THR A 414 2.36 -14.60 1.97
C THR A 414 3.22 -15.81 2.24
N SER A 415 3.27 -16.74 1.30
CA SER A 415 4.11 -17.94 1.40
C SER A 415 4.68 -18.33 0.06
N GLN A 416 5.87 -18.92 0.09
CA GLN A 416 6.54 -19.45 -1.09
C GLN A 416 7.23 -20.76 -0.73
N THR A 417 6.99 -21.79 -1.55
CA THR A 417 7.72 -23.07 -1.50
C THR A 417 8.43 -23.25 -2.82
N LEU A 418 9.70 -23.59 -2.76
CA LEU A 418 10.54 -23.87 -3.92
C LEU A 418 11.18 -25.26 -3.76
N VAL A 419 11.19 -26.01 -4.84
CA VAL A 419 11.98 -27.25 -4.98
C VAL A 419 12.66 -27.16 -6.33
N GLY A 420 13.98 -27.23 -6.38
CA GLY A 420 14.67 -27.08 -7.64
C GLY A 420 16.08 -27.65 -7.64
N GLY A 421 16.65 -27.66 -8.80
CA GLY A 421 18.03 -28.06 -8.99
C GLY A 421 18.55 -27.68 -10.35
N VAL A 422 19.87 -27.55 -10.42
CA VAL A 422 20.61 -27.28 -11.64
C VAL A 422 21.83 -28.19 -11.72
N VAL A 423 22.12 -28.65 -12.91
CA VAL A 423 23.36 -29.36 -13.24
C VAL A 423 24.15 -28.48 -14.22
N THR A 424 25.40 -28.25 -13.92
CA THR A 424 26.30 -27.42 -14.73
C THR A 424 27.53 -28.22 -15.15
N GLY A 425 27.98 -28.01 -16.38
CA GLY A 425 29.16 -28.75 -16.82
C GLY A 425 29.76 -28.24 -18.12
N SER A 426 30.85 -28.90 -18.53
CA SER A 426 31.58 -28.59 -19.76
C SER A 426 31.74 -29.84 -20.62
N PRO A 427 30.70 -30.23 -21.40
CA PRO A 427 30.68 -31.51 -22.11
C PRO A 427 31.70 -31.60 -23.24
N VAL A 428 32.10 -30.48 -23.86
CA VAL A 428 32.95 -30.46 -25.03
C VAL A 428 33.92 -29.29 -24.96
N ARG A 429 35.18 -29.54 -25.36
CA ARG A 429 36.17 -28.49 -25.57
C ARG A 429 36.15 -28.05 -27.05
N LEU A 430 35.77 -26.80 -27.27
CA LEU A 430 35.83 -26.14 -28.59
C LEU A 430 37.20 -25.51 -28.80
N PRO A 431 37.58 -25.12 -30.03
CA PRO A 431 38.85 -24.48 -30.30
C PRO A 431 39.12 -23.22 -29.47
N ALA A 432 38.10 -22.46 -29.16
CA ALA A 432 38.19 -21.21 -28.39
C ALA A 432 38.01 -21.39 -26.86
N GLY A 433 37.74 -22.60 -26.38
CA GLY A 433 37.55 -22.92 -24.95
C GLY A 433 36.46 -23.96 -24.69
N ASN A 434 36.14 -24.19 -23.40
CA ASN A 434 35.14 -25.16 -23.03
C ASN A 434 33.72 -24.62 -23.28
N LEU A 435 32.83 -25.45 -23.89
CA LEU A 435 31.40 -25.19 -23.92
C LEU A 435 30.85 -25.31 -22.49
N GLY A 436 30.32 -24.22 -21.93
CA GLY A 436 29.62 -24.27 -20.64
C GLY A 436 28.12 -24.52 -20.84
N VAL A 437 27.55 -25.47 -20.10
CA VAL A 437 26.13 -25.82 -20.14
C VAL A 437 25.54 -25.81 -18.74
N ALA A 438 24.34 -25.29 -18.56
CA ALA A 438 23.52 -25.43 -17.37
C ALA A 438 22.12 -25.93 -17.75
N LEU A 439 21.63 -26.95 -17.03
CA LEU A 439 20.27 -27.51 -17.20
C LEU A 439 19.61 -27.60 -15.85
N GLY A 440 18.37 -27.13 -15.73
CA GLY A 440 17.70 -27.15 -14.45
C GLY A 440 16.18 -27.27 -14.53
N ALA A 441 15.60 -27.59 -13.38
CA ALA A 441 14.16 -27.65 -13.18
C ALA A 441 13.80 -27.03 -11.83
N GLU A 442 12.64 -26.40 -11.76
CA GLU A 442 12.11 -25.80 -10.54
C GLU A 442 10.59 -26.03 -10.43
N TYR A 443 10.13 -26.39 -9.25
CA TYR A 443 8.74 -26.32 -8.84
C TYR A 443 8.58 -25.20 -7.83
N ARG A 444 7.59 -24.34 -8.03
CA ARG A 444 7.26 -23.24 -7.14
C ARG A 444 5.77 -23.23 -6.82
N ARG A 445 5.45 -22.98 -5.55
CA ARG A 445 4.11 -22.66 -5.10
C ARG A 445 4.13 -21.34 -4.36
N GLU A 446 3.24 -20.43 -4.74
CA GLU A 446 3.04 -19.16 -4.05
C GLU A 446 1.61 -19.04 -3.55
N GLY A 447 1.43 -18.48 -2.36
CA GLY A 447 0.15 -18.20 -1.75
C GLY A 447 0.14 -16.81 -1.12
N SER A 448 -1.00 -16.13 -1.20
CA SER A 448 -1.21 -14.83 -0.57
C SER A 448 -2.63 -14.70 -0.07
N SER A 449 -2.78 -14.04 1.08
CA SER A 449 -4.08 -13.58 1.59
C SER A 449 -3.94 -12.20 2.22
N SER A 450 -4.99 -11.40 2.07
CA SER A 450 -5.14 -10.06 2.65
C SER A 450 -6.58 -9.90 3.09
N GLU A 451 -6.82 -9.64 4.37
CA GLU A 451 -8.15 -9.58 4.95
C GLU A 451 -8.26 -8.43 5.96
N PHE A 452 -9.13 -7.48 5.66
CA PHE A 452 -9.50 -6.39 6.56
C PHE A 452 -10.63 -6.81 7.53
N ASP A 453 -10.85 -6.00 8.56
CA ASP A 453 -12.04 -6.13 9.41
C ASP A 453 -13.35 -5.86 8.64
N ALA A 454 -14.49 -6.28 9.22
CA ALA A 454 -15.78 -6.22 8.55
C ALA A 454 -16.25 -4.78 8.22
N LEU A 455 -15.88 -3.78 9.04
CA LEU A 455 -16.24 -2.38 8.75
C LEU A 455 -15.47 -1.87 7.53
N THR A 456 -14.18 -2.17 7.42
CA THR A 456 -13.35 -1.83 6.25
C THR A 456 -13.83 -2.57 5.00
N GLN A 457 -14.17 -3.86 5.11
CA GLN A 457 -14.68 -4.63 3.98
C GLN A 457 -15.99 -4.06 3.43
N SER A 458 -16.84 -3.52 4.27
CA SER A 458 -18.12 -2.91 3.89
C SER A 458 -18.05 -1.41 3.54
N GLY A 459 -16.89 -0.75 3.71
CA GLY A 459 -16.74 0.70 3.53
C GLY A 459 -17.38 1.53 4.66
N LEU A 460 -17.78 0.91 5.75
CA LEU A 460 -18.47 1.60 6.86
C LEU A 460 -17.51 2.29 7.86
N ASN A 461 -16.21 2.22 7.64
CA ASN A 461 -15.20 2.95 8.42
C ASN A 461 -14.78 4.28 7.79
N ALA A 462 -15.62 4.86 6.94
CA ALA A 462 -15.37 6.08 6.16
C ALA A 462 -14.20 5.94 5.14
N GLY A 463 -13.74 4.73 4.87
CA GLY A 463 -12.78 4.39 3.82
C GLY A 463 -13.43 3.65 2.67
N ASN A 464 -12.62 3.31 1.66
CA ASN A 464 -13.08 2.46 0.56
C ASN A 464 -13.43 1.07 1.07
N ALA A 465 -14.49 0.47 0.52
CA ALA A 465 -14.76 -0.94 0.72
C ALA A 465 -13.64 -1.78 0.06
N ILE A 466 -12.98 -2.59 0.85
CA ILE A 466 -11.86 -3.42 0.40
C ILE A 466 -12.16 -4.88 0.77
N PRO A 467 -12.73 -5.66 -0.16
CA PRO A 467 -13.00 -7.08 0.06
C PRO A 467 -11.70 -7.88 0.24
N PRO A 468 -11.75 -9.07 0.88
CA PRO A 468 -10.58 -9.90 1.07
C PRO A 468 -10.06 -10.45 -0.26
N THR A 469 -8.73 -10.51 -0.38
CA THR A 469 -8.05 -11.16 -1.52
C THR A 469 -7.34 -12.40 -1.01
N LYS A 470 -7.57 -13.55 -1.66
CA LYS A 470 -6.90 -14.80 -1.33
C LYS A 470 -6.71 -15.66 -2.57
N GLY A 471 -5.51 -16.15 -2.75
CA GLY A 471 -5.22 -17.04 -3.88
C GLY A 471 -3.89 -17.78 -3.74
N SER A 472 -3.67 -18.70 -4.65
CA SER A 472 -2.39 -19.40 -4.80
C SER A 472 -2.22 -19.89 -6.23
N PHE A 473 -0.98 -20.04 -6.65
CA PHE A 473 -0.65 -20.71 -7.92
C PHE A 473 0.59 -21.58 -7.76
N THR A 474 0.75 -22.49 -8.72
CA THR A 474 1.95 -23.34 -8.86
C THR A 474 2.58 -23.12 -10.22
N VAL A 475 3.89 -23.31 -10.27
CA VAL A 475 4.69 -23.22 -11.49
C VAL A 475 5.62 -24.41 -11.56
N LYS A 476 5.72 -25.04 -12.72
CA LYS A 476 6.72 -26.07 -13.05
C LYS A 476 7.55 -25.54 -14.19
N GLU A 477 8.83 -25.42 -14.00
CA GLU A 477 9.74 -24.81 -14.97
C GLU A 477 10.91 -25.73 -15.30
N VAL A 478 11.32 -25.73 -16.56
CA VAL A 478 12.58 -26.30 -17.02
C VAL A 478 13.36 -25.25 -17.79
N PHE A 479 14.67 -25.25 -17.64
CA PHE A 479 15.52 -24.26 -18.30
C PHE A 479 16.86 -24.85 -18.71
N GLY A 480 17.46 -24.20 -19.72
CA GLY A 480 18.79 -24.53 -20.19
C GLY A 480 19.54 -23.28 -20.64
N GLU A 481 20.84 -23.29 -20.38
CA GLU A 481 21.77 -22.28 -20.82
C GLU A 481 22.98 -22.91 -21.50
N ALA A 482 23.56 -22.20 -22.48
CA ALA A 482 24.81 -22.55 -23.11
C ALA A 482 25.68 -21.31 -23.30
N ARG A 483 26.92 -21.35 -22.80
CA ARG A 483 27.96 -20.38 -23.10
C ARG A 483 28.94 -20.99 -24.08
N ILE A 484 28.95 -20.44 -25.31
CA ILE A 484 29.66 -20.97 -26.45
C ILE A 484 30.88 -20.06 -26.76
N PRO A 485 32.10 -20.44 -26.43
CA PRO A 485 33.28 -19.72 -26.88
C PRO A 485 33.49 -19.94 -28.39
N LEU A 486 33.42 -18.84 -29.16
CA LEU A 486 33.47 -18.86 -30.63
C LEU A 486 34.88 -18.63 -31.17
N LEU A 487 35.54 -17.56 -30.71
CA LEU A 487 36.88 -17.17 -31.13
C LEU A 487 37.70 -16.70 -29.94
N LYS A 488 39.04 -16.89 -29.99
CA LYS A 488 39.94 -16.49 -28.94
C LYS A 488 41.35 -16.19 -29.51
N ASP A 489 42.00 -15.17 -28.93
CA ASP A 489 43.39 -14.78 -29.18
C ASP A 489 43.71 -14.56 -30.67
N LEU A 490 42.78 -13.91 -31.40
CA LEU A 490 42.96 -13.46 -32.78
C LEU A 490 43.13 -11.93 -32.84
N PRO A 491 43.67 -11.35 -33.93
CA PRO A 491 43.73 -9.91 -34.11
C PRO A 491 42.35 -9.27 -33.91
N MET A 492 42.22 -8.26 -33.05
CA MET A 492 40.99 -7.57 -32.66
C MET A 492 39.93 -8.46 -31.99
N VAL A 493 40.24 -9.71 -31.65
CA VAL A 493 39.33 -10.66 -30.98
C VAL A 493 40.08 -11.35 -29.84
N LYS A 494 40.21 -10.67 -28.71
CA LYS A 494 40.75 -11.29 -27.49
C LYS A 494 39.89 -12.47 -27.06
N SER A 495 38.56 -12.28 -27.09
CA SER A 495 37.59 -13.36 -26.94
C SER A 495 36.26 -12.96 -27.56
N LEU A 496 35.59 -13.92 -28.16
CA LEU A 496 34.21 -13.82 -28.66
C LEU A 496 33.42 -15.03 -28.14
N SER A 497 32.35 -14.78 -27.45
CA SER A 497 31.45 -15.83 -26.94
C SER A 497 30.00 -15.49 -27.14
N SER A 498 29.16 -16.51 -27.28
CA SER A 498 27.71 -16.38 -27.31
C SER A 498 27.12 -16.98 -26.03
N LEU A 499 26.07 -16.37 -25.52
CA LEU A 499 25.22 -16.89 -24.45
C LEU A 499 23.82 -17.13 -25.00
N LEU A 500 23.33 -18.36 -24.87
CA LEU A 500 21.98 -18.77 -25.23
C LEU A 500 21.29 -19.31 -24.01
N ALA A 501 20.05 -18.90 -23.76
CA ALA A 501 19.23 -19.41 -22.67
C ALA A 501 17.77 -19.56 -23.10
N VAL A 502 17.10 -20.59 -22.61
CA VAL A 502 15.68 -20.82 -22.78
C VAL A 502 15.07 -21.37 -21.49
N ARG A 503 13.88 -20.90 -21.17
CA ARG A 503 13.06 -21.40 -20.07
C ARG A 503 11.63 -21.60 -20.54
N SER A 504 11.05 -22.74 -20.20
CA SER A 504 9.63 -23.06 -20.38
C SER A 504 9.01 -23.31 -19.01
N GLY A 505 7.92 -22.62 -18.71
CA GLY A 505 7.19 -22.74 -17.45
C GLY A 505 5.71 -22.98 -17.67
N GLU A 506 5.13 -23.92 -16.94
CA GLU A 506 3.70 -24.20 -16.86
C GLU A 506 3.13 -23.58 -15.57
N TYR A 507 2.30 -22.55 -15.71
CA TYR A 507 1.60 -21.86 -14.64
C TYR A 507 0.18 -22.41 -14.50
N SER A 508 -0.22 -22.77 -13.26
CA SER A 508 -1.57 -23.31 -12.99
C SER A 508 -2.70 -22.32 -13.32
N THR A 509 -2.38 -21.05 -13.50
CA THR A 509 -3.36 -19.95 -13.72
C THR A 509 -3.39 -19.44 -15.15
N THR A 510 -2.23 -19.37 -15.81
CA THR A 510 -2.09 -18.71 -17.12
C THR A 510 -1.54 -19.63 -18.22
N GLY A 511 -1.30 -20.93 -17.89
CA GLY A 511 -0.76 -21.88 -18.84
C GLY A 511 0.74 -21.71 -19.10
N ASN A 512 1.18 -22.00 -20.31
CA ASN A 512 2.60 -22.05 -20.66
C ASN A 512 3.18 -20.66 -20.96
N ALA A 513 4.37 -20.40 -20.44
CA ALA A 513 5.18 -19.23 -20.73
C ALA A 513 6.59 -19.64 -21.17
N VAL A 514 7.07 -19.08 -22.25
CA VAL A 514 8.43 -19.33 -22.76
C VAL A 514 9.20 -18.02 -22.77
N SER A 515 10.40 -18.06 -22.22
CA SER A 515 11.36 -16.94 -22.24
C SER A 515 12.67 -17.42 -22.88
N TRP A 516 13.36 -16.55 -23.61
CA TRP A 516 14.65 -16.87 -24.19
C TRP A 516 15.57 -15.65 -24.20
N ASN A 517 16.87 -15.93 -24.25
CA ASN A 517 17.92 -14.91 -24.35
C ASN A 517 18.99 -15.39 -25.33
N ALA A 518 19.43 -14.52 -26.22
CA ALA A 518 20.57 -14.72 -27.09
C ALA A 518 21.50 -13.49 -26.96
N GLY A 519 22.73 -13.73 -26.53
CA GLY A 519 23.73 -12.70 -26.29
C GLY A 519 25.05 -12.97 -26.96
N ILE A 520 25.81 -11.92 -27.22
CA ILE A 520 27.17 -11.95 -27.70
C ILE A 520 28.04 -11.06 -26.81
N GLU A 521 29.19 -11.58 -26.45
CA GLU A 521 30.23 -10.83 -25.75
C GLU A 521 31.53 -10.85 -26.60
N TRP A 522 31.97 -9.68 -26.99
CA TRP A 522 33.16 -9.51 -27.81
C TRP A 522 34.16 -8.59 -27.10
N ALA A 523 35.24 -9.16 -26.58
CA ALA A 523 36.37 -8.42 -26.10
C ALA A 523 37.35 -8.21 -27.27
N PHE A 524 37.53 -6.96 -27.70
CA PHE A 524 38.48 -6.59 -28.74
C PHE A 524 39.94 -6.79 -28.26
N ASN A 525 40.16 -6.32 -27.01
CA ASN A 525 41.44 -6.41 -26.30
C ASN A 525 41.15 -6.54 -24.79
N ASN A 526 42.12 -6.20 -23.93
CA ASN A 526 41.91 -6.23 -22.46
C ASN A 526 41.09 -5.04 -21.94
N ASP A 527 40.98 -3.94 -22.71
CA ASP A 527 40.38 -2.67 -22.25
C ASP A 527 39.00 -2.43 -22.82
N VAL A 528 38.72 -2.96 -24.05
CA VAL A 528 37.44 -2.69 -24.74
C VAL A 528 36.68 -3.97 -24.96
N LYS A 529 35.43 -3.98 -24.42
CA LYS A 529 34.48 -5.08 -24.53
C LYS A 529 33.13 -4.59 -25.01
N PHE A 530 32.57 -5.24 -26.00
CA PHE A 530 31.21 -5.06 -26.48
C PHE A 530 30.33 -6.19 -25.98
N ARG A 531 29.10 -5.86 -25.57
CA ARG A 531 28.06 -6.81 -25.20
C ARG A 531 26.76 -6.42 -25.87
N GLY A 532 26.14 -7.37 -26.58
CA GLY A 532 24.82 -7.21 -27.17
C GLY A 532 23.92 -8.38 -26.77
N THR A 533 22.66 -8.11 -26.44
CA THR A 533 21.67 -9.14 -26.07
C THR A 533 20.33 -8.85 -26.72
N LYS A 534 19.64 -9.94 -27.12
CA LYS A 534 18.22 -9.92 -27.52
C LYS A 534 17.50 -10.96 -26.67
N SER A 535 16.39 -10.57 -26.06
CA SER A 535 15.65 -11.47 -25.15
C SER A 535 14.14 -11.29 -25.29
N LEU A 536 13.42 -12.37 -25.01
CA LEU A 536 12.00 -12.38 -24.68
C LEU A 536 11.87 -12.66 -23.19
N ALA A 537 11.50 -11.64 -22.42
CA ALA A 537 11.26 -11.76 -20.98
C ALA A 537 9.75 -11.76 -20.72
N THR A 538 9.30 -12.64 -19.85
CA THR A 538 7.89 -12.79 -19.48
C THR A 538 7.67 -12.53 -18.01
N ARG A 539 6.51 -11.96 -17.66
CA ARG A 539 6.01 -11.84 -16.30
C ARG A 539 4.61 -12.46 -16.23
N ALA A 540 4.43 -13.44 -15.38
CA ALA A 540 3.10 -13.95 -15.06
C ALA A 540 2.38 -12.98 -14.11
N PRO A 541 1.05 -12.88 -14.17
CA PRO A 541 0.27 -12.11 -13.19
C PRO A 541 0.49 -12.64 -11.77
N ASN A 542 0.53 -11.71 -10.81
CA ASN A 542 0.61 -12.06 -9.39
C ASN A 542 -0.78 -12.40 -8.82
N ILE A 543 -0.83 -12.84 -7.55
CA ILE A 543 -2.09 -13.25 -6.91
C ILE A 543 -3.09 -12.10 -6.81
N SER A 544 -2.64 -10.88 -6.57
CA SER A 544 -3.54 -9.71 -6.52
C SER A 544 -4.17 -9.44 -7.89
N GLU A 545 -3.36 -9.47 -8.95
CA GLU A 545 -3.86 -9.27 -10.33
C GLU A 545 -4.86 -10.33 -10.78
N LEU A 546 -4.75 -11.56 -10.24
CA LEU A 546 -5.61 -12.69 -10.61
C LEU A 546 -6.87 -12.82 -9.76
N TYR A 547 -6.81 -12.43 -8.49
CA TYR A 547 -7.82 -12.79 -7.49
C TYR A 547 -8.38 -11.60 -6.71
N SER A 548 -7.88 -10.35 -6.93
CA SER A 548 -8.51 -9.20 -6.29
C SER A 548 -9.93 -9.02 -6.81
N PRO A 549 -10.92 -8.99 -5.93
CA PRO A 549 -12.27 -8.65 -6.32
C PRO A 549 -12.36 -7.16 -6.70
N PRO A 550 -13.46 -6.72 -7.35
CA PRO A 550 -13.73 -5.32 -7.55
C PRO A 550 -13.65 -4.55 -6.23
N SER A 551 -12.89 -3.45 -6.20
CA SER A 551 -12.75 -2.59 -5.05
C SER A 551 -13.31 -1.21 -5.33
N GLN A 552 -13.82 -0.55 -4.29
CA GLN A 552 -14.34 0.81 -4.37
C GLN A 552 -13.20 1.81 -4.57
N THR A 553 -13.40 2.76 -5.47
CA THR A 553 -12.50 3.90 -5.66
C THR A 553 -13.30 5.18 -5.92
N PHE A 554 -12.72 6.33 -5.61
CA PHE A 554 -13.32 7.66 -5.80
C PHE A 554 -12.42 8.52 -6.70
N PRO A 555 -12.34 8.22 -8.01
CA PRO A 555 -11.51 8.99 -8.91
C PRO A 555 -12.07 10.39 -9.08
N THR A 556 -11.22 11.39 -8.93
CA THR A 556 -11.57 12.80 -9.16
C THR A 556 -11.54 13.12 -10.66
N GLY A 557 -12.48 13.97 -11.09
CA GLY A 557 -12.52 14.45 -12.48
C GLY A 557 -13.12 13.50 -13.51
N LEU A 558 -13.60 12.31 -13.12
CA LEU A 558 -14.37 11.46 -14.00
C LEU A 558 -15.79 12.02 -14.17
N ILE A 559 -16.19 12.18 -15.42
CA ILE A 559 -17.56 12.58 -15.77
C ILE A 559 -18.21 11.39 -16.45
N ASP A 560 -19.30 10.90 -15.86
CA ASP A 560 -20.12 9.86 -16.49
C ASP A 560 -20.63 10.37 -17.84
N PRO A 561 -20.47 9.62 -18.92
CA PRO A 561 -21.01 9.99 -20.24
C PRO A 561 -22.51 10.27 -20.26
N CYS A 562 -23.26 9.72 -19.29
CA CYS A 562 -24.71 9.91 -19.17
C CYS A 562 -25.10 11.12 -18.31
N LYS A 563 -24.14 11.86 -17.75
CA LYS A 563 -24.44 13.06 -16.95
C LYS A 563 -25.31 14.05 -17.72
N GLY A 564 -26.38 14.49 -17.10
CA GLY A 564 -27.33 15.44 -17.67
C GLY A 564 -28.34 14.84 -18.65
N VAL A 565 -28.36 13.51 -18.86
CA VAL A 565 -29.37 12.84 -19.68
C VAL A 565 -30.69 12.83 -18.92
N THR A 566 -31.79 13.14 -19.64
CA THR A 566 -33.17 13.13 -19.12
C THR A 566 -33.99 12.02 -19.79
N ALA A 567 -35.19 11.76 -19.29
CA ALA A 567 -36.13 10.85 -19.93
C ALA A 567 -36.51 11.31 -21.36
N ALA A 568 -36.50 12.62 -21.62
CA ALA A 568 -36.92 13.24 -22.86
C ALA A 568 -35.75 13.69 -23.79
N SER A 569 -34.49 13.63 -23.32
CA SER A 569 -33.35 14.02 -24.16
C SER A 569 -33.19 13.06 -25.33
N VAL A 570 -32.79 13.57 -26.50
CA VAL A 570 -32.70 12.82 -27.75
C VAL A 570 -31.28 12.78 -28.29
N GLY A 571 -30.90 11.67 -28.90
CA GLY A 571 -29.59 11.49 -29.53
C GLY A 571 -28.98 10.13 -29.22
N ALA A 572 -28.10 9.66 -30.10
CA ALA A 572 -27.51 8.32 -30.00
C ALA A 572 -26.76 8.03 -28.69
N ARG A 573 -26.20 9.07 -28.05
CA ARG A 573 -25.61 8.98 -26.70
C ARG A 573 -26.69 8.78 -25.64
N ASP A 574 -27.71 9.63 -25.66
CA ASP A 574 -28.77 9.68 -24.65
C ASP A 574 -29.64 8.42 -24.69
N ASP A 575 -29.89 7.89 -25.91
CA ASP A 575 -30.59 6.62 -26.11
C ASP A 575 -29.83 5.44 -25.52
N ARG A 576 -28.51 5.37 -25.76
CA ARG A 576 -27.63 4.35 -25.15
C ARG A 576 -27.57 4.48 -23.64
N CYS A 577 -27.50 5.70 -23.12
CA CYS A 577 -27.53 5.95 -21.69
C CYS A 577 -28.85 5.45 -21.07
N ARG A 578 -30.01 5.80 -21.62
CA ARG A 578 -31.28 5.33 -21.10
C ARG A 578 -31.46 3.81 -21.16
N ALA A 579 -30.82 3.16 -22.16
CA ALA A 579 -30.81 1.70 -22.29
C ALA A 579 -29.86 1.02 -21.28
N ALA A 580 -28.92 1.76 -20.67
CA ALA A 580 -28.00 1.21 -19.67
C ALA A 580 -28.73 0.93 -18.36
N THR A 581 -28.36 -0.19 -17.72
CA THR A 581 -28.96 -0.64 -16.47
C THR A 581 -28.80 0.43 -15.37
N GLY A 582 -29.89 0.78 -14.68
CA GLY A 582 -29.90 1.72 -13.57
C GLY A 582 -30.04 3.19 -13.95
N VAL A 583 -29.76 3.59 -15.19
CA VAL A 583 -29.82 5.01 -15.61
C VAL A 583 -31.24 5.56 -15.54
N SER A 584 -32.23 4.83 -16.04
CA SER A 584 -33.64 5.28 -15.97
C SER A 584 -34.14 5.39 -14.53
N ALA A 585 -33.73 4.50 -13.65
CA ALA A 585 -34.04 4.58 -12.22
C ALA A 585 -33.37 5.78 -11.55
N ASN A 586 -32.09 6.05 -11.88
CA ASN A 586 -31.37 7.23 -11.40
C ASN A 586 -32.04 8.53 -11.86
N ILE A 587 -32.43 8.62 -13.14
CA ILE A 587 -33.16 9.79 -13.68
C ILE A 587 -34.46 10.03 -12.90
N ALA A 588 -35.23 8.98 -12.63
CA ALA A 588 -36.47 9.09 -11.88
C ALA A 588 -36.27 9.52 -10.42
N ALA A 589 -35.20 9.03 -9.79
CA ALA A 589 -34.85 9.35 -8.40
C ALA A 589 -34.25 10.76 -8.22
N ASN A 590 -33.70 11.36 -9.28
CA ASN A 590 -32.99 12.64 -9.23
C ASN A 590 -33.70 13.75 -10.04
N GLY A 591 -35.00 13.88 -9.87
CA GLY A 591 -35.77 15.00 -10.46
C GLY A 591 -35.82 15.02 -11.99
N GLY A 592 -35.70 13.85 -12.65
CA GLY A 592 -35.83 13.69 -14.09
C GLY A 592 -34.54 13.89 -14.88
N VAL A 593 -33.38 14.02 -14.24
CA VAL A 593 -32.05 14.16 -14.85
C VAL A 593 -31.09 13.15 -14.25
N PHE A 594 -30.27 12.49 -15.08
CA PHE A 594 -29.21 11.61 -14.57
C PHE A 594 -28.19 12.40 -13.75
N ALA A 595 -28.04 12.04 -12.50
CA ALA A 595 -27.03 12.58 -11.58
C ALA A 595 -25.95 11.55 -11.30
N GLN A 596 -24.71 11.91 -11.61
CA GLN A 596 -23.55 11.12 -11.20
C GLN A 596 -23.21 11.44 -9.75
N THR A 597 -23.15 10.41 -8.90
CA THR A 597 -22.61 10.50 -7.55
C THR A 597 -21.20 9.85 -7.51
N GLN A 598 -20.35 10.33 -6.64
CA GLN A 598 -18.98 9.80 -6.51
C GLN A 598 -18.97 8.35 -6.03
N SER A 599 -20.00 7.94 -5.26
CA SER A 599 -20.19 6.59 -4.74
C SER A 599 -20.63 5.56 -5.80
N ASP A 600 -21.03 6.01 -6.99
CA ASP A 600 -21.49 5.12 -8.08
C ASP A 600 -20.32 4.56 -8.92
N ILE A 601 -19.09 5.02 -8.67
CA ILE A 601 -17.91 4.63 -9.43
C ILE A 601 -17.15 3.55 -8.64
N GLN A 602 -17.21 2.32 -9.14
CA GLN A 602 -16.36 1.23 -8.67
C GLN A 602 -15.22 1.02 -9.68
N GLY A 603 -13.98 1.10 -9.19
CA GLY A 603 -12.81 0.68 -9.97
C GLY A 603 -12.73 -0.85 -9.97
N VAL A 604 -12.58 -1.43 -11.15
CA VAL A 604 -12.24 -2.85 -11.31
C VAL A 604 -10.73 -2.91 -11.54
N SER A 605 -10.00 -3.58 -10.64
CA SER A 605 -8.62 -3.96 -10.93
C SER A 605 -8.65 -5.10 -11.95
N GLY A 606 -8.19 -4.84 -13.16
CA GLY A 606 -8.03 -5.85 -14.21
C GLY A 606 -6.64 -6.46 -14.19
#